data_5265eefded66e7c16396a66c807d4a31
#
_entry.id   5265eefded66e7c16396a66c807d4a31
#
_cell.length_a   1.000
_cell.length_b   1.000
_cell.length_c   1.000
_cell.angle_alpha   90.00
_cell.angle_beta   90.00
_cell.angle_gamma   90.00
#
_symmetry.space_group_name_H-M   'P 1'
#
loop_
_entity.id
_entity.type
_entity.pdbx_description
1 polymer ?
#
loop_
_entity_poly.entity_id
_entity_poly.type
_entity_poly.pdbx_seq_one_letter_code
_entity_poly.pdbx_strand_id
1 'polypeptide(L)'
;MICRHRIPALFIALCLFEGTGVKGDELVENPIVPKGAVLERIHLRQVSLNSGLTEGPALAPDGSIYFTDLPFGKENGMILRFDPSTGKTTPFTSLSGKSNELAFDLSGNLLSCDGADGGSRSVRRWNLKTGQSEVVADRFQGKRFNSPNDLCVSLKGHIYFTDPRYGGTEPRELTPEAVYRIEKDGTVTEVTREVEKPNGIALSPDQRTMFVADHNNGGNRLSPSDPEPKRGAMKIYSFPLDKQGRVNGSRKTIIDFGKENGSDGMRVDVTGNLYIASRSLSRPGILVVNPKGKELAFIPTGPRNQSGLFEDWKGIPSNVEFGGGVDSNLLYVTIDKSLFRIRLKTQGFHPQKAGN
;
A
#
# COMPACT_ATOMS: atom_id res chain seq x y z
N MET A 1 31.46 57.74 -52.58
CA MET A 1 29.99 57.77 -52.78
C MET A 1 29.36 56.94 -51.70
N ILE A 2 28.84 57.59 -50.67
CA ILE A 2 28.29 56.94 -49.50
C ILE A 2 26.77 57.02 -49.59
N CYS A 3 26.09 55.93 -49.82
CA CYS A 3 24.64 55.88 -49.90
C CYS A 3 24.07 55.57 -48.47
N ARG A 4 23.42 56.58 -47.88
CA ARG A 4 22.72 56.50 -46.63
C ARG A 4 21.30 56.02 -46.89
N HIS A 5 20.95 54.81 -46.38
CA HIS A 5 19.57 54.33 -46.32
C HIS A 5 18.92 54.77 -45.01
N ARG A 6 17.82 55.46 -45.11
CA ARG A 6 16.95 55.88 -44.00
C ARG A 6 16.04 54.69 -43.60
N ILE A 7 15.99 54.40 -42.31
CA ILE A 7 15.04 53.44 -41.70
C ILE A 7 13.77 54.22 -41.32
N PRO A 8 12.55 53.76 -41.69
CA PRO A 8 11.33 54.38 -41.22
C PRO A 8 11.00 53.99 -39.81
N ALA A 9 10.53 54.99 -39.05
CA ALA A 9 10.05 54.79 -37.68
C ALA A 9 8.72 54.03 -37.69
N LEU A 10 8.70 52.92 -36.93
CA LEU A 10 7.49 52.12 -36.68
C LEU A 10 6.73 52.71 -35.48
N PHE A 11 5.54 53.22 -35.71
CA PHE A 11 4.60 53.66 -34.68
C PHE A 11 4.04 52.40 -33.97
N ILE A 12 4.37 52.23 -32.69
CA ILE A 12 3.72 51.24 -31.84
C ILE A 12 2.45 51.88 -31.29
N ALA A 13 1.30 51.38 -31.75
CA ALA A 13 0.01 51.73 -31.18
C ALA A 13 -0.16 50.93 -29.86
N LEU A 14 -0.22 51.64 -28.75
CA LEU A 14 -0.48 51.11 -27.43
C LEU A 14 -1.99 50.83 -27.30
N CYS A 15 -2.43 49.60 -27.58
CA CYS A 15 -3.78 49.17 -27.25
C CYS A 15 -3.87 48.93 -25.73
N LEU A 16 -4.50 49.85 -25.04
CA LEU A 16 -4.96 49.64 -23.66
C LEU A 16 -6.08 48.61 -23.69
N PHE A 17 -5.75 47.37 -23.35
CA PHE A 17 -6.74 46.37 -22.98
C PHE A 17 -7.20 46.66 -21.54
N GLU A 18 -8.43 47.17 -21.42
CA GLU A 18 -9.14 47.14 -20.14
C GLU A 18 -9.33 45.68 -19.75
N GLY A 19 -8.52 45.22 -18.79
CA GLY A 19 -8.64 43.91 -18.22
C GLY A 19 -9.94 43.77 -17.41
N THR A 20 -10.94 43.11 -18.01
CA THR A 20 -12.01 42.52 -17.20
C THR A 20 -11.34 41.54 -16.24
N GLY A 21 -11.32 41.94 -14.97
CA GLY A 21 -10.77 41.12 -13.89
C GLY A 21 -11.47 39.77 -13.89
N VAL A 22 -10.75 38.73 -14.36
CA VAL A 22 -11.06 37.34 -14.03
C VAL A 22 -10.91 37.28 -12.51
N LYS A 23 -12.03 37.12 -11.79
CA LYS A 23 -12.01 36.78 -10.38
C LYS A 23 -11.10 35.57 -10.29
N GLY A 24 -9.94 35.73 -9.63
CA GLY A 24 -9.03 34.64 -9.38
C GLY A 24 -9.85 33.51 -8.69
N ASP A 25 -9.86 32.35 -9.31
CA ASP A 25 -10.34 31.15 -8.62
C ASP A 25 -9.58 31.11 -7.29
N GLU A 26 -10.30 31.25 -6.18
CA GLU A 26 -9.75 30.94 -4.87
C GLU A 26 -9.25 29.52 -5.00
N LEU A 27 -7.91 29.35 -4.93
CA LEU A 27 -7.28 28.04 -4.98
C LEU A 27 -7.86 27.26 -3.81
N VAL A 28 -8.82 26.38 -4.08
CA VAL A 28 -9.42 25.53 -3.05
C VAL A 28 -8.29 24.75 -2.41
N GLU A 29 -8.02 25.06 -1.15
CA GLU A 29 -6.94 24.42 -0.41
C GLU A 29 -7.17 22.92 -0.35
N ASN A 30 -6.16 22.11 -0.70
CA ASN A 30 -6.30 20.66 -0.65
C ASN A 30 -6.63 20.21 0.79
N PRO A 31 -7.72 19.46 1.02
CA PRO A 31 -8.17 19.11 2.37
C PRO A 31 -7.25 18.11 3.07
N ILE A 32 -6.39 17.41 2.32
CA ILE A 32 -5.55 16.31 2.81
C ILE A 32 -4.08 16.72 2.87
N VAL A 33 -3.54 17.29 1.79
CA VAL A 33 -2.11 17.58 1.64
C VAL A 33 -1.86 19.05 1.94
N PRO A 34 -1.05 19.39 2.96
CA PRO A 34 -0.66 20.77 3.24
C PRO A 34 0.10 21.40 2.05
N LYS A 35 -0.06 22.72 1.87
CA LYS A 35 0.72 23.45 0.88
C LYS A 35 2.22 23.31 1.17
N GLY A 36 2.99 22.89 0.17
CA GLY A 36 4.43 22.71 0.30
C GLY A 36 4.87 21.41 0.99
N ALA A 37 3.94 20.50 1.32
CA ALA A 37 4.31 19.18 1.83
C ALA A 37 5.17 18.42 0.80
N VAL A 38 6.25 17.80 1.29
CA VAL A 38 7.23 17.08 0.48
C VAL A 38 7.26 15.62 0.92
N LEU A 39 7.31 14.71 -0.05
CA LEU A 39 7.56 13.28 0.17
C LEU A 39 9.06 13.10 0.41
N GLU A 40 9.45 12.88 1.67
CA GLU A 40 10.82 12.75 2.14
C GLU A 40 11.25 11.29 2.12
N ARG A 41 12.38 10.95 1.47
CA ARG A 41 12.97 9.61 1.57
C ARG A 41 13.78 9.50 2.86
N ILE A 42 13.42 8.53 3.69
CA ILE A 42 14.05 8.27 5.00
C ILE A 42 14.86 6.98 5.03
N HIS A 43 14.64 6.07 4.07
CA HIS A 43 15.45 4.87 3.89
C HIS A 43 15.61 4.53 2.41
N LEU A 44 16.80 4.05 2.05
CA LEU A 44 17.09 3.44 0.76
C LEU A 44 17.89 2.16 1.01
N ARG A 45 17.51 1.06 0.39
CA ARG A 45 18.29 -0.18 0.40
C ARG A 45 19.70 0.07 -0.11
N GLN A 46 20.71 -0.25 0.70
CA GLN A 46 22.13 -0.06 0.39
C GLN A 46 22.76 -1.28 -0.31
N VAL A 47 22.07 -2.42 -0.33
CA VAL A 47 22.62 -3.70 -0.78
C VAL A 47 22.17 -3.96 -2.22
N SER A 48 23.08 -4.46 -3.06
CA SER A 48 22.76 -4.94 -4.41
C SER A 48 22.07 -6.31 -4.34
N LEU A 49 20.89 -6.38 -3.70
CA LEU A 49 20.02 -7.54 -3.83
C LEU A 49 19.34 -7.50 -5.20
N ASN A 50 19.25 -8.64 -5.84
CA ASN A 50 18.57 -8.76 -7.11
C ASN A 50 17.10 -8.36 -6.96
N SER A 51 16.68 -7.30 -7.65
CA SER A 51 15.28 -6.86 -7.75
C SER A 51 14.50 -6.87 -6.41
N GLY A 52 13.18 -6.84 -6.44
CA GLY A 52 12.35 -6.80 -5.23
C GLY A 52 11.96 -5.38 -4.82
N LEU A 53 11.22 -5.26 -3.74
CA LEU A 53 10.64 -4.01 -3.26
C LEU A 53 10.60 -3.97 -1.74
N THR A 54 10.45 -2.79 -1.18
CA THR A 54 10.03 -2.61 0.21
C THR A 54 8.51 -2.68 0.29
N GLU A 55 7.98 -3.26 1.36
CA GLU A 55 6.55 -3.51 1.56
C GLU A 55 6.14 -3.33 3.02
N GLY A 56 4.87 -3.50 3.29
CA GLY A 56 4.23 -3.70 4.55
C GLY A 56 4.64 -2.80 5.70
N PRO A 57 4.59 -1.46 5.58
CA PRO A 57 4.91 -0.60 6.70
C PRO A 57 3.86 -0.76 7.81
N ALA A 58 4.30 -0.90 9.06
CA ALA A 58 3.46 -1.09 10.24
C ALA A 58 3.92 -0.25 11.42
N LEU A 59 2.98 0.44 12.08
CA LEU A 59 3.24 1.24 13.27
C LEU A 59 3.34 0.36 14.51
N ALA A 60 4.51 0.37 15.16
CA ALA A 60 4.73 -0.29 16.43
C ALA A 60 4.17 0.52 17.62
N PRO A 61 3.91 -0.13 18.78
CA PRO A 61 3.47 0.56 19.99
C PRO A 61 4.44 1.65 20.48
N ASP A 62 5.74 1.49 20.24
CA ASP A 62 6.78 2.45 20.61
C ASP A 62 6.95 3.61 19.61
N GLY A 63 6.15 3.63 18.53
CA GLY A 63 6.20 4.64 17.49
C GLY A 63 7.16 4.35 16.34
N SER A 64 7.93 3.26 16.42
CA SER A 64 8.77 2.79 15.31
C SER A 64 7.93 2.29 14.15
N ILE A 65 8.49 2.35 12.94
CA ILE A 65 7.87 1.77 11.74
C ILE A 65 8.66 0.52 11.35
N TYR A 66 7.99 -0.63 11.38
CA TYR A 66 8.50 -1.86 10.81
C TYR A 66 8.06 -1.93 9.35
N PHE A 67 8.91 -2.46 8.48
CA PHE A 67 8.57 -2.66 7.07
C PHE A 67 9.41 -3.80 6.51
N THR A 68 8.94 -4.40 5.43
CA THR A 68 9.64 -5.52 4.81
C THR A 68 10.53 -5.06 3.66
N ASP A 69 11.58 -5.80 3.44
CA ASP A 69 12.41 -5.75 2.25
C ASP A 69 12.35 -7.13 1.59
N LEU A 70 11.56 -7.21 0.51
CA LEU A 70 11.16 -8.43 -0.15
C LEU A 70 11.92 -8.59 -1.47
N PRO A 71 12.99 -9.42 -1.54
CA PRO A 71 13.67 -9.74 -2.78
C PRO A 71 12.83 -10.72 -3.63
N PHE A 72 12.99 -10.67 -4.95
CA PHE A 72 12.44 -11.70 -5.83
C PHE A 72 13.37 -12.92 -5.91
N GLY A 73 12.81 -14.08 -6.25
CA GLY A 73 13.56 -15.34 -6.31
C GLY A 73 13.74 -15.99 -4.94
N LYS A 74 14.76 -16.79 -4.77
CA LYS A 74 14.94 -17.67 -3.60
C LYS A 74 15.51 -17.00 -2.34
N GLU A 75 15.85 -15.73 -2.39
CA GLU A 75 16.40 -15.00 -1.25
C GLU A 75 15.35 -14.79 -0.16
N ASN A 76 15.82 -14.78 1.09
CA ASN A 76 14.95 -14.79 2.27
C ASN A 76 14.45 -13.41 2.57
N GLY A 77 13.81 -12.60 2.36
CA GLY A 77 13.45 -11.23 2.75
C GLY A 77 13.87 -10.85 4.18
N MET A 78 13.76 -9.59 4.47
CA MET A 78 14.05 -9.00 5.77
C MET A 78 12.81 -8.28 6.32
N ILE A 79 12.78 -8.14 7.65
CA ILE A 79 11.96 -7.12 8.32
C ILE A 79 12.94 -6.08 8.88
N LEU A 80 12.70 -4.83 8.55
CA LEU A 80 13.46 -3.67 8.99
C LEU A 80 12.66 -2.86 10.00
N ARG A 81 13.35 -2.15 10.90
CA ARG A 81 12.77 -1.22 11.88
C ARG A 81 13.36 0.17 11.66
N PHE A 82 12.53 1.12 11.30
CA PHE A 82 12.88 2.54 11.31
C PHE A 82 12.47 3.16 12.63
N ASP A 83 13.40 3.86 13.26
CA ASP A 83 13.18 4.62 14.51
C ASP A 83 13.06 6.12 14.18
N PRO A 84 11.86 6.71 14.27
CA PRO A 84 11.66 8.12 13.95
C PRO A 84 12.44 9.08 14.86
N SER A 85 12.76 8.68 16.10
CA SER A 85 13.48 9.52 17.06
C SER A 85 14.96 9.70 16.72
N THR A 86 15.55 8.68 16.07
CA THR A 86 16.97 8.67 15.68
C THR A 86 17.17 8.82 14.17
N GLY A 87 16.11 8.63 13.38
CA GLY A 87 16.17 8.59 11.92
C GLY A 87 16.91 7.37 11.36
N LYS A 88 17.13 6.33 12.16
CA LYS A 88 17.92 5.15 11.77
C LYS A 88 17.01 3.98 11.41
N THR A 89 17.40 3.26 10.36
CA THR A 89 16.83 1.93 10.02
C THR A 89 17.80 0.84 10.41
N THR A 90 17.32 -0.19 11.09
CA THR A 90 18.08 -1.37 11.49
C THR A 90 17.34 -2.66 11.10
N PRO A 91 18.03 -3.76 10.78
CA PRO A 91 17.39 -5.04 10.61
C PRO A 91 16.75 -5.51 11.93
N PHE A 92 15.48 -5.94 11.85
CA PHE A 92 14.82 -6.70 12.91
C PHE A 92 15.11 -8.20 12.71
N THR A 93 14.95 -8.69 11.48
CA THR A 93 15.36 -10.05 11.09
C THR A 93 15.73 -10.10 9.61
N SER A 94 16.75 -10.89 9.27
CA SER A 94 17.13 -11.20 7.89
C SER A 94 16.54 -12.51 7.36
N LEU A 95 15.69 -13.16 8.13
CA LEU A 95 15.04 -14.44 7.82
C LEU A 95 13.51 -14.27 7.95
N SER A 96 12.95 -13.37 7.13
CA SER A 96 11.53 -13.04 7.24
C SER A 96 10.60 -14.14 6.71
N GLY A 97 11.09 -15.09 5.91
CA GLY A 97 10.25 -16.11 5.27
C GLY A 97 9.37 -15.55 4.15
N LYS A 98 9.85 -14.54 3.44
CA LYS A 98 9.08 -13.80 2.41
C LYS A 98 7.89 -13.05 2.98
N SER A 99 8.06 -12.44 4.17
CA SER A 99 7.06 -11.52 4.70
C SER A 99 6.83 -10.38 3.72
N ASN A 100 5.56 -10.14 3.42
CA ASN A 100 5.08 -9.04 2.59
C ASN A 100 4.47 -7.97 3.51
N GLU A 101 3.19 -8.07 3.86
CA GLU A 101 2.56 -7.12 4.76
C GLU A 101 2.87 -7.40 6.22
N LEU A 102 2.93 -6.33 7.00
CA LEU A 102 3.04 -6.34 8.45
C LEU A 102 1.87 -5.59 9.10
N ALA A 103 1.48 -5.99 10.28
CA ALA A 103 0.63 -5.19 11.17
C ALA A 103 0.93 -5.53 12.62
N PHE A 104 0.52 -4.68 13.55
CA PHE A 104 0.53 -5.01 14.97
C PHE A 104 -0.85 -5.45 15.42
N ASP A 105 -0.91 -6.54 16.21
CA ASP A 105 -2.14 -6.96 16.88
C ASP A 105 -2.49 -6.03 18.07
N LEU A 106 -3.68 -6.22 18.66
CA LEU A 106 -4.13 -5.38 19.78
C LEU A 106 -3.26 -5.54 21.05
N SER A 107 -2.43 -6.58 21.12
CA SER A 107 -1.49 -6.83 22.23
C SER A 107 -0.09 -6.28 21.94
N GLY A 108 0.13 -5.68 20.79
CA GLY A 108 1.42 -5.11 20.38
C GLY A 108 2.41 -6.13 19.82
N ASN A 109 1.95 -7.32 19.40
CA ASN A 109 2.81 -8.28 18.70
C ASN A 109 2.81 -7.95 17.20
N LEU A 110 3.96 -8.10 16.56
CA LEU A 110 4.09 -7.95 15.12
C LEU A 110 3.56 -9.19 14.41
N LEU A 111 2.67 -8.98 13.45
CA LEU A 111 2.14 -10.00 12.53
C LEU A 111 2.78 -9.82 11.15
N SER A 112 2.93 -10.91 10.40
CA SER A 112 3.32 -10.88 9.00
C SER A 112 2.49 -11.82 8.14
N CYS A 113 2.20 -11.40 6.90
CA CYS A 113 1.80 -12.28 5.81
C CYS A 113 3.04 -12.73 5.06
N ASP A 114 3.32 -14.03 5.03
CA ASP A 114 4.48 -14.59 4.37
C ASP A 114 4.07 -15.29 3.08
N GLY A 115 4.68 -14.87 1.98
CA GLY A 115 4.31 -15.33 0.65
C GLY A 115 4.87 -16.69 0.25
N ALA A 116 4.69 -17.01 -1.01
CA ALA A 116 5.29 -18.14 -1.71
C ALA A 116 6.71 -17.81 -2.22
N ASP A 117 7.20 -18.56 -3.22
CA ASP A 117 8.53 -18.42 -3.81
C ASP A 117 9.66 -18.72 -2.80
N GLY A 118 9.50 -19.86 -2.10
CA GLY A 118 10.40 -20.28 -1.04
C GLY A 118 10.08 -19.70 0.33
N GLY A 119 8.98 -18.96 0.46
CA GLY A 119 8.49 -18.43 1.74
C GLY A 119 7.64 -19.41 2.53
N SER A 120 7.14 -18.97 3.68
CA SER A 120 6.45 -19.86 4.61
C SER A 120 4.97 -20.10 4.27
N ARG A 121 4.36 -19.30 3.41
CA ARG A 121 2.95 -19.37 3.01
C ARG A 121 2.03 -19.41 4.23
N SER A 122 2.20 -18.44 5.12
CA SER A 122 1.53 -18.42 6.44
C SER A 122 1.33 -17.00 6.94
N VAL A 123 0.46 -16.84 7.92
CA VAL A 123 0.43 -15.69 8.79
C VAL A 123 1.22 -16.03 10.04
N ARG A 124 2.20 -15.19 10.41
CA ARG A 124 3.07 -15.42 11.57
C ARG A 124 2.97 -14.29 12.59
N ARG A 125 3.32 -14.60 13.83
CA ARG A 125 3.48 -13.67 14.93
C ARG A 125 4.91 -13.66 15.41
N TRP A 126 5.50 -12.47 15.57
CA TRP A 126 6.88 -12.25 15.93
C TRP A 126 7.01 -11.77 17.36
N ASN A 127 7.93 -12.33 18.09
CA ASN A 127 8.37 -11.81 19.38
C ASN A 127 9.39 -10.72 19.15
N LEU A 128 9.05 -9.49 19.48
CA LEU A 128 9.91 -8.31 19.24
C LEU A 128 11.23 -8.33 20.01
N LYS A 129 11.31 -9.08 21.12
CA LYS A 129 12.51 -9.17 21.95
C LYS A 129 13.51 -10.19 21.43
N THR A 130 13.03 -11.33 20.93
CA THR A 130 13.87 -12.45 20.50
C THR A 130 14.06 -12.53 18.99
N GLY A 131 13.22 -11.84 18.20
CA GLY A 131 13.17 -11.98 16.74
C GLY A 131 12.66 -13.32 16.24
N GLN A 132 12.17 -14.19 17.14
CA GLN A 132 11.57 -15.46 16.78
C GLN A 132 10.10 -15.28 16.40
N SER A 133 9.59 -16.17 15.57
CA SER A 133 8.20 -16.17 15.17
C SER A 133 7.54 -17.52 15.33
N GLU A 134 6.23 -17.49 15.51
CA GLU A 134 5.35 -18.66 15.50
C GLU A 134 4.33 -18.54 14.35
N VAL A 135 3.89 -19.68 13.83
CA VAL A 135 2.82 -19.73 12.82
C VAL A 135 1.49 -19.54 13.53
N VAL A 136 0.74 -18.49 13.11
CA VAL A 136 -0.64 -18.26 13.55
C VAL A 136 -1.61 -19.09 12.72
N ALA A 137 -1.41 -19.10 11.40
CA ALA A 137 -2.18 -19.94 10.47
C ALA A 137 -1.37 -20.18 9.18
N ASP A 138 -1.45 -21.39 8.62
CA ASP A 138 -0.81 -21.76 7.35
C ASP A 138 -1.74 -22.55 6.43
N ARG A 139 -2.99 -22.83 6.89
CA ARG A 139 -3.95 -23.69 6.20
C ARG A 139 -5.38 -23.23 6.38
N PHE A 140 -6.18 -23.54 5.38
CA PHE A 140 -7.64 -23.52 5.46
C PHE A 140 -8.19 -24.89 5.03
N GLN A 141 -8.99 -25.52 5.88
CA GLN A 141 -9.55 -26.87 5.64
C GLN A 141 -8.49 -27.91 5.24
N GLY A 142 -7.33 -27.89 5.90
CA GLY A 142 -6.22 -28.80 5.67
C GLY A 142 -5.32 -28.46 4.47
N LYS A 143 -5.71 -27.51 3.62
CA LYS A 143 -4.97 -27.07 2.44
C LYS A 143 -4.10 -25.84 2.73
N ARG A 144 -2.88 -25.81 2.19
CA ARG A 144 -1.94 -24.70 2.36
C ARG A 144 -2.45 -23.44 1.69
N PHE A 145 -2.23 -22.28 2.31
CA PHE A 145 -2.46 -20.98 1.67
C PHE A 145 -1.65 -20.84 0.40
N ASN A 146 -2.12 -19.98 -0.51
CA ASN A 146 -1.44 -19.69 -1.77
C ASN A 146 -0.18 -18.85 -1.53
N SER A 147 -0.36 -17.65 -1.07
CA SER A 147 0.71 -16.69 -0.79
C SER A 147 0.15 -15.51 0.00
N PRO A 148 -0.12 -15.66 1.32
CA PRO A 148 -0.61 -14.56 2.13
C PRO A 148 0.14 -13.27 1.83
N ASN A 149 -0.62 -12.17 1.55
CA ASN A 149 -0.06 -10.96 0.98
C ASN A 149 -0.27 -9.75 1.89
N ASP A 150 -1.50 -9.28 2.05
CA ASP A 150 -1.83 -8.12 2.88
C ASP A 150 -2.72 -8.52 4.06
N LEU A 151 -2.66 -7.76 5.16
CA LEU A 151 -3.48 -8.02 6.34
C LEU A 151 -3.90 -6.74 7.08
N CYS A 152 -5.03 -6.83 7.76
CA CYS A 152 -5.45 -5.82 8.73
C CYS A 152 -6.08 -6.47 9.97
N VAL A 153 -6.00 -5.75 11.11
CA VAL A 153 -6.53 -6.21 12.39
C VAL A 153 -7.79 -5.41 12.72
N SER A 154 -8.87 -6.12 13.11
CA SER A 154 -10.11 -5.47 13.53
C SER A 154 -10.05 -4.97 14.96
N LEU A 155 -10.97 -4.08 15.37
CA LEU A 155 -11.16 -3.64 16.77
C LEU A 155 -11.46 -4.80 17.73
N LYS A 156 -11.89 -5.95 17.20
CA LYS A 156 -12.12 -7.17 17.97
C LYS A 156 -10.92 -8.11 18.02
N GLY A 157 -9.81 -7.77 17.35
CA GLY A 157 -8.60 -8.57 17.30
C GLY A 157 -8.64 -9.74 16.29
N HIS A 158 -9.62 -9.76 15.38
CA HIS A 158 -9.59 -10.69 14.24
C HIS A 158 -8.59 -10.19 13.21
N ILE A 159 -7.87 -11.12 12.57
CA ILE A 159 -6.90 -10.82 11.52
C ILE A 159 -7.54 -11.17 10.18
N TYR A 160 -7.78 -10.17 9.34
CA TYR A 160 -8.20 -10.36 7.94
C TYR A 160 -6.97 -10.34 7.07
N PHE A 161 -6.86 -11.25 6.10
CA PHE A 161 -5.74 -11.29 5.17
C PHE A 161 -6.17 -11.76 3.78
N THR A 162 -5.40 -11.37 2.80
CA THR A 162 -5.57 -11.77 1.40
C THR A 162 -4.59 -12.88 1.04
N ASP A 163 -5.04 -13.83 0.19
CA ASP A 163 -4.24 -15.00 -0.20
C ASP A 163 -4.17 -15.18 -1.72
N PRO A 164 -3.57 -14.21 -2.44
CA PRO A 164 -3.35 -14.31 -3.87
C PRO A 164 -2.15 -15.22 -4.19
N ARG A 165 -1.82 -15.36 -5.49
CA ARG A 165 -0.57 -15.94 -5.96
C ARG A 165 0.04 -15.07 -7.06
N TYR A 166 1.09 -14.31 -6.73
CA TYR A 166 1.85 -13.49 -7.69
C TYR A 166 3.12 -14.17 -8.19
N GLY A 167 3.76 -14.99 -7.38
CA GLY A 167 5.01 -15.67 -7.69
C GLY A 167 5.10 -17.05 -7.06
N GLY A 168 6.25 -17.71 -7.27
CA GLY A 168 6.51 -19.05 -6.77
C GLY A 168 5.94 -20.17 -7.66
N THR A 169 6.55 -21.34 -7.55
CA THR A 169 6.21 -22.54 -8.34
C THR A 169 5.59 -23.64 -7.47
N GLU A 170 5.36 -23.39 -6.20
CA GLU A 170 4.73 -24.32 -5.29
C GLU A 170 3.29 -24.60 -5.71
N PRO A 171 2.80 -25.84 -5.53
CA PRO A 171 1.44 -26.22 -5.90
C PRO A 171 0.39 -25.29 -5.25
N ARG A 172 -0.62 -24.93 -6.01
CA ARG A 172 -1.83 -24.28 -5.49
C ARG A 172 -2.78 -25.33 -4.96
N GLU A 173 -3.09 -25.27 -3.68
CA GLU A 173 -4.02 -26.18 -3.04
C GLU A 173 -5.40 -25.52 -2.84
N LEU A 174 -5.45 -24.17 -2.77
CA LEU A 174 -6.67 -23.39 -2.64
C LEU A 174 -6.98 -22.65 -3.94
N THR A 175 -8.19 -22.86 -4.46
CA THR A 175 -8.75 -22.19 -5.63
C THR A 175 -10.25 -21.96 -5.42
N PRO A 176 -10.78 -20.80 -5.79
CA PRO A 176 -10.10 -19.58 -6.23
C PRO A 176 -9.27 -18.92 -5.13
N GLU A 177 -8.51 -17.88 -5.46
CA GLU A 177 -7.86 -16.99 -4.50
C GLU A 177 -8.94 -16.29 -3.67
N ALA A 178 -8.67 -16.02 -2.39
CA ALA A 178 -9.71 -15.55 -1.47
C ALA A 178 -9.18 -14.61 -0.39
N VAL A 179 -10.09 -13.99 0.33
CA VAL A 179 -9.84 -13.29 1.59
C VAL A 179 -10.25 -14.20 2.73
N TYR A 180 -9.39 -14.30 3.72
CA TYR A 180 -9.60 -15.11 4.93
C TYR A 180 -9.59 -14.25 6.18
N ARG A 181 -10.10 -14.81 7.27
CA ARG A 181 -10.06 -14.23 8.61
C ARG A 181 -9.61 -15.28 9.61
N ILE A 182 -8.67 -14.91 10.49
CA ILE A 182 -8.27 -15.72 11.64
C ILE A 182 -9.02 -15.16 12.85
N GLU A 183 -9.75 -16.03 13.52
CA GLU A 183 -10.47 -15.76 14.77
C GLU A 183 -9.49 -15.74 15.95
N LYS A 184 -9.94 -15.26 17.12
CA LYS A 184 -9.12 -15.23 18.35
C LYS A 184 -8.65 -16.60 18.83
N ASP A 185 -9.41 -17.64 18.53
CA ASP A 185 -9.08 -19.04 18.88
C ASP A 185 -8.19 -19.71 17.84
N GLY A 186 -7.73 -18.98 16.81
CA GLY A 186 -6.91 -19.48 15.73
C GLY A 186 -7.70 -20.12 14.58
N THR A 187 -9.02 -20.23 14.68
CA THR A 187 -9.86 -20.75 13.59
C THR A 187 -9.77 -19.84 12.36
N VAL A 188 -9.56 -20.45 11.19
CA VAL A 188 -9.57 -19.71 9.91
C VAL A 188 -10.93 -19.86 9.23
N THR A 189 -11.49 -18.73 8.80
CA THR A 189 -12.73 -18.67 8.04
C THR A 189 -12.50 -17.97 6.70
N GLU A 190 -13.14 -18.41 5.64
CA GLU A 190 -13.18 -17.71 4.37
C GLU A 190 -14.18 -16.56 4.45
N VAL A 191 -13.73 -15.35 4.12
CA VAL A 191 -14.56 -14.15 4.17
C VAL A 191 -15.26 -13.91 2.83
N THR A 192 -14.51 -13.99 1.74
CA THR A 192 -15.03 -13.85 0.37
C THR A 192 -14.05 -14.39 -0.66
N ARG A 193 -14.60 -14.90 -1.76
CA ARG A 193 -13.91 -15.28 -3.00
C ARG A 193 -14.37 -14.46 -4.20
N GLU A 194 -15.05 -13.35 -3.95
CA GLU A 194 -15.56 -12.47 -5.01
C GLU A 194 -14.52 -11.45 -5.49
N VAL A 195 -13.24 -11.74 -5.31
CA VAL A 195 -12.08 -10.95 -5.78
C VAL A 195 -11.19 -11.90 -6.54
N GLU A 196 -10.80 -11.55 -7.77
CA GLU A 196 -10.04 -12.47 -8.64
C GLU A 196 -8.63 -12.70 -8.10
N LYS A 197 -7.94 -11.61 -7.69
CA LYS A 197 -6.61 -11.65 -7.08
C LYS A 197 -6.50 -10.59 -5.99
N PRO A 198 -6.93 -10.92 -4.76
CA PRO A 198 -6.97 -9.96 -3.67
C PRO A 198 -5.56 -9.54 -3.25
N ASN A 199 -5.36 -8.21 -3.11
CA ASN A 199 -4.12 -7.59 -2.64
C ASN A 199 -4.42 -6.77 -1.39
N GLY A 200 -4.27 -5.44 -1.41
CA GLY A 200 -4.50 -4.58 -0.28
C GLY A 200 -5.84 -4.79 0.40
N ILE A 201 -5.87 -4.76 1.74
CA ILE A 201 -7.07 -4.91 2.54
C ILE A 201 -7.12 -3.89 3.68
N ALA A 202 -8.27 -3.26 3.89
CA ALA A 202 -8.49 -2.34 4.99
C ALA A 202 -9.91 -2.43 5.54
N LEU A 203 -10.09 -2.11 6.82
CA LEU A 203 -11.39 -1.98 7.47
C LEU A 203 -11.70 -0.51 7.72
N SER A 204 -12.96 -0.10 7.49
CA SER A 204 -13.42 1.23 7.90
C SER A 204 -13.30 1.41 9.42
N PRO A 205 -13.13 2.65 9.93
CA PRO A 205 -13.03 2.89 11.37
C PRO A 205 -14.21 2.35 12.18
N ASP A 206 -15.41 2.36 11.62
CA ASP A 206 -16.62 1.82 12.24
C ASP A 206 -16.78 0.30 12.10
N GLN A 207 -15.81 -0.36 11.42
CA GLN A 207 -15.79 -1.82 11.18
C GLN A 207 -16.99 -2.35 10.40
N ARG A 208 -17.65 -1.49 9.62
CA ARG A 208 -18.85 -1.85 8.84
C ARG A 208 -18.58 -2.10 7.38
N THR A 209 -17.35 -1.77 6.94
CA THR A 209 -16.94 -1.94 5.56
C THR A 209 -15.54 -2.52 5.52
N MET A 210 -15.35 -3.56 4.71
CA MET A 210 -14.04 -4.06 4.30
C MET A 210 -13.78 -3.59 2.87
N PHE A 211 -12.59 -3.03 2.65
CA PHE A 211 -12.11 -2.64 1.33
C PHE A 211 -11.05 -3.65 0.88
N VAL A 212 -11.15 -4.11 -0.37
CA VAL A 212 -10.18 -5.07 -0.94
C VAL A 212 -9.78 -4.60 -2.33
N ALA A 213 -8.48 -4.53 -2.57
CA ALA A 213 -7.93 -4.32 -3.90
C ALA A 213 -7.94 -5.63 -4.69
N ASP A 214 -8.44 -5.56 -5.92
CA ASP A 214 -8.30 -6.62 -6.91
C ASP A 214 -7.21 -6.20 -7.89
N HIS A 215 -6.05 -6.85 -7.81
CA HIS A 215 -4.90 -6.58 -8.65
C HIS A 215 -4.55 -7.81 -9.48
N ASN A 216 -5.45 -8.17 -10.41
CA ASN A 216 -5.23 -9.33 -11.27
C ASN A 216 -4.33 -9.00 -12.47
N ASN A 217 -3.03 -8.98 -12.22
CA ASN A 217 -2.00 -8.77 -13.24
C ASN A 217 -1.75 -10.00 -14.16
N GLY A 218 -2.58 -11.04 -14.05
CA GLY A 218 -2.40 -12.33 -14.69
C GLY A 218 -1.54 -13.29 -13.85
N GLY A 219 -0.38 -12.85 -13.40
CA GLY A 219 0.54 -13.67 -12.60
C GLY A 219 1.40 -14.64 -13.41
N ASN A 220 2.03 -15.59 -12.74
CA ASN A 220 2.96 -16.55 -13.33
C ASN A 220 2.26 -17.87 -13.67
N ARG A 221 2.71 -18.50 -14.75
CA ARG A 221 2.42 -19.91 -15.03
C ARG A 221 3.15 -20.77 -14.00
N LEU A 222 2.44 -21.70 -13.38
CA LEU A 222 3.06 -22.68 -12.47
C LEU A 222 3.67 -23.86 -13.22
N SER A 223 3.11 -24.16 -14.42
CA SER A 223 3.59 -25.19 -15.32
C SER A 223 3.61 -24.66 -16.77
N PRO A 224 4.54 -25.11 -17.62
CA PRO A 224 4.52 -24.81 -19.05
C PRO A 224 3.22 -25.23 -19.76
N SER A 225 2.51 -26.22 -19.21
CA SER A 225 1.21 -26.67 -19.72
C SER A 225 0.03 -25.80 -19.31
N ASP A 226 0.20 -24.90 -18.34
CA ASP A 226 -0.86 -24.00 -17.94
C ASP A 226 -1.15 -22.97 -19.06
N PRO A 227 -2.40 -22.52 -19.19
CA PRO A 227 -2.72 -21.45 -20.13
C PRO A 227 -1.98 -20.18 -19.73
N GLU A 228 -1.74 -19.29 -20.71
CA GLU A 228 -1.18 -17.97 -20.42
C GLU A 228 -2.07 -17.22 -19.44
N PRO A 229 -1.49 -16.73 -18.31
CA PRO A 229 -2.24 -15.96 -17.35
C PRO A 229 -2.77 -14.68 -17.99
N LYS A 230 -4.08 -14.48 -17.93
CA LYS A 230 -4.71 -13.28 -18.46
C LYS A 230 -4.89 -12.26 -17.35
N ARG A 231 -4.54 -11.01 -17.66
CA ARG A 231 -4.88 -9.89 -16.81
C ARG A 231 -6.40 -9.80 -16.63
N GLY A 232 -6.86 -9.66 -15.39
CA GLY A 232 -8.24 -9.53 -15.03
C GLY A 232 -8.57 -8.18 -14.41
N ALA A 233 -9.36 -8.18 -13.33
CA ALA A 233 -9.84 -6.98 -12.68
C ALA A 233 -8.70 -6.18 -12.03
N MET A 234 -8.78 -4.86 -12.18
CA MET A 234 -7.95 -3.84 -11.53
C MET A 234 -8.87 -2.86 -10.84
N LYS A 235 -9.35 -3.23 -9.64
CA LYS A 235 -10.44 -2.50 -8.97
C LYS A 235 -10.23 -2.44 -7.47
N ILE A 236 -10.96 -1.57 -6.81
CA ILE A 236 -11.16 -1.63 -5.38
C ILE A 236 -12.64 -1.88 -5.12
N TYR A 237 -12.90 -2.89 -4.32
CA TYR A 237 -14.24 -3.25 -3.87
C TYR A 237 -14.46 -2.86 -2.42
N SER A 238 -15.69 -2.49 -2.09
CA SER A 238 -16.18 -2.41 -0.72
C SER A 238 -17.17 -3.54 -0.45
N PHE A 239 -17.03 -4.19 0.69
CA PHE A 239 -17.89 -5.26 1.18
C PHE A 239 -18.55 -4.79 2.48
N PRO A 240 -19.89 -4.75 2.58
CA PRO A 240 -20.56 -4.45 3.84
C PRO A 240 -20.36 -5.59 4.84
N LEU A 241 -20.09 -5.23 6.10
CA LEU A 241 -19.88 -6.17 7.20
C LEU A 241 -20.99 -6.10 8.24
N ASP A 242 -21.39 -7.25 8.78
CA ASP A 242 -22.25 -7.35 9.96
C ASP A 242 -21.48 -7.01 11.26
N LYS A 243 -22.19 -7.02 12.39
CA LYS A 243 -21.59 -6.76 13.71
C LYS A 243 -20.53 -7.79 14.11
N GLN A 244 -20.53 -8.96 13.50
CA GLN A 244 -19.55 -10.04 13.71
C GLN A 244 -18.36 -9.93 12.74
N GLY A 245 -18.36 -8.95 11.83
CA GLY A 245 -17.31 -8.76 10.83
C GLY A 245 -17.39 -9.76 9.67
N ARG A 246 -18.56 -10.34 9.40
CA ARG A 246 -18.80 -11.19 8.24
C ARG A 246 -19.43 -10.38 7.12
N VAL A 247 -19.11 -10.71 5.88
CA VAL A 247 -19.75 -10.06 4.72
C VAL A 247 -21.25 -10.26 4.78
N ASN A 248 -21.98 -9.15 4.68
CA ASN A 248 -23.45 -9.11 4.76
C ASN A 248 -24.00 -8.18 3.68
N GLY A 249 -24.04 -8.67 2.45
CA GLY A 249 -24.53 -7.97 1.28
C GLY A 249 -23.57 -8.01 0.10
N SER A 250 -24.00 -7.47 -1.03
CA SER A 250 -23.22 -7.48 -2.27
C SER A 250 -22.08 -6.46 -2.21
N ARG A 251 -20.93 -6.84 -2.78
CA ARG A 251 -19.80 -5.92 -2.99
C ARG A 251 -20.17 -4.78 -3.92
N LYS A 252 -19.47 -3.66 -3.78
CA LYS A 252 -19.56 -2.52 -4.71
C LYS A 252 -18.17 -2.17 -5.23
N THR A 253 -18.06 -1.89 -6.52
CA THR A 253 -16.85 -1.27 -7.07
C THR A 253 -16.82 0.19 -6.65
N ILE A 254 -15.74 0.61 -5.97
CA ILE A 254 -15.54 2.01 -5.60
C ILE A 254 -14.48 2.69 -6.47
N ILE A 255 -13.54 1.91 -7.03
CA ILE A 255 -12.57 2.37 -8.03
C ILE A 255 -12.44 1.30 -9.11
N ASP A 256 -12.37 1.74 -10.35
CA ASP A 256 -12.01 0.92 -11.51
C ASP A 256 -10.84 1.59 -12.24
N PHE A 257 -9.68 0.94 -12.21
CA PHE A 257 -8.47 1.43 -12.87
C PHE A 257 -8.45 1.12 -14.37
N GLY A 258 -9.45 0.40 -14.88
CA GLY A 258 -9.57 0.07 -16.30
C GLY A 258 -8.36 -0.73 -16.83
N LYS A 259 -7.64 -0.12 -17.77
CA LYS A 259 -6.44 -0.73 -18.40
C LYS A 259 -5.15 -0.43 -17.65
N GLU A 260 -5.15 0.51 -16.69
CA GLU A 260 -3.99 0.83 -15.87
C GLU A 260 -3.70 -0.28 -14.86
N ASN A 261 -2.47 -0.35 -14.38
CA ASN A 261 -2.19 -1.18 -13.21
C ASN A 261 -3.02 -0.67 -12.03
N GLY A 262 -3.60 -1.59 -11.29
CA GLY A 262 -4.47 -1.28 -10.16
C GLY A 262 -3.72 -0.70 -8.97
N SER A 263 -4.08 -1.18 -7.80
CA SER A 263 -3.44 -0.77 -6.54
C SER A 263 -2.80 -1.97 -5.86
N ASP A 264 -1.92 -1.66 -4.94
CA ASP A 264 -1.30 -2.60 -4.01
C ASP A 264 -1.92 -2.41 -2.62
N GLY A 265 -1.15 -2.14 -1.59
CA GLY A 265 -1.65 -1.92 -0.25
C GLY A 265 -2.45 -0.63 -0.06
N MET A 266 -3.18 -0.55 1.07
CA MET A 266 -3.98 0.61 1.44
C MET A 266 -4.19 0.72 2.94
N ARG A 267 -4.44 1.95 3.44
CA ARG A 267 -4.86 2.24 4.82
C ARG A 267 -6.00 3.26 4.83
N VAL A 268 -6.62 3.41 6.00
CA VAL A 268 -7.68 4.40 6.23
C VAL A 268 -7.26 5.44 7.25
N ASP A 269 -7.76 6.65 7.10
CA ASP A 269 -7.66 7.69 8.13
C ASP A 269 -8.84 7.62 9.13
N VAL A 270 -8.78 8.44 10.17
CA VAL A 270 -9.85 8.50 11.21
C VAL A 270 -11.21 8.92 10.68
N THR A 271 -11.30 9.52 9.49
CA THR A 271 -12.54 9.91 8.83
C THR A 271 -13.03 8.87 7.82
N GLY A 272 -12.27 7.77 7.64
CA GLY A 272 -12.58 6.67 6.74
C GLY A 272 -12.15 6.89 5.29
N ASN A 273 -11.35 7.92 4.98
CA ASN A 273 -10.77 8.06 3.66
C ASN A 273 -9.69 7.00 3.44
N LEU A 274 -9.61 6.46 2.21
CA LEU A 274 -8.61 5.46 1.83
C LEU A 274 -7.40 6.13 1.22
N TYR A 275 -6.23 5.68 1.64
CA TYR A 275 -4.92 6.00 1.11
C TYR A 275 -4.40 4.77 0.38
N ILE A 276 -4.30 4.86 -0.92
CA ILE A 276 -4.15 3.71 -1.83
C ILE A 276 -2.85 3.83 -2.58
N ALA A 277 -1.99 2.83 -2.48
CA ALA A 277 -0.78 2.72 -3.30
C ALA A 277 -1.17 2.38 -4.75
N SER A 278 -1.32 3.40 -5.60
CA SER A 278 -1.66 3.25 -7.01
C SER A 278 -0.43 2.88 -7.83
N ARG A 279 -0.48 1.73 -8.48
CA ARG A 279 0.60 1.18 -9.32
C ARG A 279 0.49 1.56 -10.79
N SER A 280 -0.39 2.53 -11.13
CA SER A 280 -0.49 3.04 -12.50
C SER A 280 0.87 3.54 -12.99
N LEU A 281 1.31 3.08 -14.15
CA LEU A 281 2.59 3.53 -14.73
C LEU A 281 2.51 4.95 -15.28
N SER A 282 1.34 5.39 -15.67
CA SER A 282 1.10 6.76 -16.16
C SER A 282 0.96 7.76 -15.00
N ARG A 283 0.46 7.30 -13.84
CA ARG A 283 0.22 8.13 -12.66
C ARG A 283 0.55 7.35 -11.37
N PRO A 284 1.83 7.02 -11.11
CA PRO A 284 2.21 6.34 -9.87
C PRO A 284 2.08 7.30 -8.69
N GLY A 285 1.48 6.85 -7.60
CA GLY A 285 1.28 7.70 -6.43
C GLY A 285 0.31 7.18 -5.41
N ILE A 286 0.10 7.95 -4.35
CA ILE A 286 -0.91 7.65 -3.35
C ILE A 286 -2.20 8.36 -3.74
N LEU A 287 -3.19 7.58 -4.12
CA LEU A 287 -4.54 8.05 -4.39
C LEU A 287 -5.34 8.12 -3.10
N VAL A 288 -5.82 9.30 -2.74
CA VAL A 288 -6.67 9.48 -1.55
C VAL A 288 -8.10 9.67 -1.98
N VAL A 289 -8.98 8.78 -1.53
CA VAL A 289 -10.40 8.84 -1.87
C VAL A 289 -11.29 8.75 -0.62
N ASN A 290 -12.47 9.31 -0.70
CA ASN A 290 -13.48 9.06 0.32
C ASN A 290 -14.06 7.64 0.19
N PRO A 291 -14.85 7.13 1.17
CA PRO A 291 -15.42 5.77 1.12
C PRO A 291 -16.34 5.47 -0.09
N LYS A 292 -16.72 6.51 -0.84
CA LYS A 292 -17.53 6.39 -2.07
C LYS A 292 -16.67 6.39 -3.35
N GLY A 293 -15.33 6.45 -3.23
CA GLY A 293 -14.40 6.44 -4.35
C GLY A 293 -14.15 7.82 -5.00
N LYS A 294 -14.67 8.92 -4.41
CA LYS A 294 -14.36 10.27 -4.89
C LYS A 294 -12.94 10.65 -4.50
N GLU A 295 -12.10 11.00 -5.48
CA GLU A 295 -10.74 11.51 -5.24
C GLU A 295 -10.78 12.81 -4.42
N LEU A 296 -9.96 12.85 -3.37
CA LEU A 296 -9.77 14.02 -2.49
C LEU A 296 -8.38 14.62 -2.68
N ALA A 297 -7.38 13.78 -2.95
CA ALA A 297 -6.00 14.18 -3.16
C ALA A 297 -5.25 13.10 -3.94
N PHE A 298 -4.13 13.51 -4.53
CA PHE A 298 -3.16 12.62 -5.12
C PHE A 298 -1.75 13.07 -4.74
N ILE A 299 -0.94 12.14 -4.22
CA ILE A 299 0.45 12.38 -3.84
C ILE A 299 1.32 11.63 -4.85
N PRO A 300 1.94 12.32 -5.83
CA PRO A 300 2.74 11.67 -6.85
C PRO A 300 4.01 11.06 -6.25
N THR A 301 4.33 9.83 -6.65
CA THR A 301 5.55 9.10 -6.27
C THR A 301 6.46 8.81 -7.48
N GLY A 302 6.17 9.43 -8.61
CA GLY A 302 6.84 9.20 -9.89
C GLY A 302 8.35 9.49 -9.89
N PRO A 303 9.01 9.49 -11.07
CA PRO A 303 10.47 9.48 -11.21
C PRO A 303 11.22 10.56 -10.43
N ARG A 304 10.59 11.70 -10.15
CA ARG A 304 11.19 12.81 -9.39
C ARG A 304 11.54 12.46 -7.95
N ASN A 305 10.95 11.41 -7.38
CA ASN A 305 11.16 10.95 -6.01
C ASN A 305 12.16 9.79 -5.93
N GLN A 306 12.67 9.32 -7.07
CA GLN A 306 13.65 8.26 -7.13
C GLN A 306 15.05 8.77 -6.78
N SER A 307 15.87 7.87 -6.24
CA SER A 307 17.21 8.20 -5.77
C SER A 307 18.24 8.49 -6.86
N GLY A 308 17.91 8.36 -8.13
CA GLY A 308 18.85 8.42 -9.24
C GLY A 308 19.81 7.23 -9.35
N LEU A 309 19.81 6.30 -8.38
CA LEU A 309 20.69 5.12 -8.36
C LEU A 309 20.17 3.96 -9.22
N PHE A 310 18.91 4.03 -9.68
CA PHE A 310 18.26 3.01 -10.49
C PHE A 310 17.40 3.70 -11.54
N GLU A 311 17.93 3.94 -12.71
CA GLU A 311 17.28 4.65 -13.82
C GLU A 311 15.96 4.00 -14.30
N ASP A 312 15.82 2.69 -14.06
CA ASP A 312 14.66 1.90 -14.53
C ASP A 312 13.44 1.92 -13.57
N TRP A 313 13.55 2.52 -12.42
CA TRP A 313 12.49 2.51 -11.41
C TRP A 313 11.62 3.75 -11.52
N LYS A 314 10.32 3.54 -11.55
CA LYS A 314 9.32 4.56 -11.85
C LYS A 314 8.64 5.18 -10.63
N GLY A 315 9.17 4.97 -9.43
CA GLY A 315 8.57 5.47 -8.18
C GLY A 315 7.23 4.82 -7.89
N ILE A 316 7.13 3.51 -8.08
CA ILE A 316 5.88 2.76 -7.89
C ILE A 316 5.70 2.45 -6.40
N PRO A 317 4.65 2.99 -5.76
CA PRO A 317 4.35 2.67 -4.38
C PRO A 317 3.80 1.25 -4.26
N SER A 318 4.10 0.61 -3.12
CA SER A 318 3.59 -0.71 -2.78
C SER A 318 2.59 -0.63 -1.62
N ASN A 319 2.91 0.10 -0.55
CA ASN A 319 2.04 0.17 0.61
C ASN A 319 2.21 1.47 1.39
N VAL A 320 1.30 1.71 2.36
CA VAL A 320 1.28 2.91 3.20
C VAL A 320 0.93 2.57 4.65
N GLU A 321 1.44 3.36 5.60
CA GLU A 321 1.02 3.30 7.01
C GLU A 321 1.14 4.68 7.65
N PHE A 322 0.22 5.00 8.55
CA PHE A 322 0.30 6.23 9.33
C PHE A 322 1.20 6.06 10.56
N GLY A 323 1.85 7.13 10.94
CA GLY A 323 2.58 7.21 12.19
C GLY A 323 1.68 7.28 13.42
N GLY A 324 2.28 7.45 14.59
CA GLY A 324 1.56 7.49 15.85
C GLY A 324 1.97 8.61 16.79
N GLY A 325 1.15 8.89 17.81
CA GLY A 325 1.43 9.95 18.78
C GLY A 325 1.53 11.31 18.09
N VAL A 326 2.64 12.01 18.31
CA VAL A 326 2.91 13.33 17.70
C VAL A 326 3.06 13.27 16.18
N ASP A 327 3.34 12.09 15.63
CA ASP A 327 3.50 11.82 14.21
C ASP A 327 2.28 11.12 13.57
N SER A 328 1.13 11.15 14.25
CA SER A 328 -0.11 10.50 13.76
C SER A 328 -0.60 11.01 12.40
N ASN A 329 -0.11 12.17 11.96
CA ASN A 329 -0.37 12.77 10.66
C ASN A 329 0.79 12.60 9.65
N LEU A 330 1.81 11.82 9.96
CA LEU A 330 2.80 11.37 8.99
C LEU A 330 2.30 10.10 8.31
N LEU A 331 2.27 10.12 6.98
CA LEU A 331 2.07 8.92 6.16
C LEU A 331 3.43 8.39 5.72
N TYR A 332 3.74 7.16 6.08
CA TYR A 332 4.88 6.40 5.60
C TYR A 332 4.48 5.64 4.34
N VAL A 333 5.36 5.61 3.37
CA VAL A 333 5.09 5.02 2.04
C VAL A 333 6.28 4.19 1.61
N THR A 334 6.06 2.93 1.31
CA THR A 334 7.06 2.09 0.64
C THR A 334 6.98 2.31 -0.87
N ILE A 335 8.12 2.68 -1.46
CA ILE A 335 8.24 2.99 -2.89
C ILE A 335 9.50 2.32 -3.41
N ASP A 336 9.37 1.42 -4.36
CA ASP A 336 10.48 0.65 -4.92
C ASP A 336 11.31 -0.02 -3.81
N LYS A 337 12.54 0.42 -3.56
CA LYS A 337 13.46 -0.11 -2.53
C LYS A 337 13.66 0.85 -1.35
N SER A 338 12.68 1.70 -1.09
CA SER A 338 12.82 2.82 -0.18
C SER A 338 11.61 2.97 0.74
N LEU A 339 11.83 3.61 1.89
CA LEU A 339 10.76 4.12 2.74
C LEU A 339 10.78 5.64 2.68
N PHE A 340 9.60 6.21 2.45
CA PHE A 340 9.35 7.65 2.43
C PHE A 340 8.36 8.03 3.52
N ARG A 341 8.26 9.34 3.80
CA ARG A 341 7.19 9.90 4.63
C ARG A 341 6.73 11.24 4.11
N ILE A 342 5.48 11.59 4.40
CA ILE A 342 4.90 12.90 4.10
C ILE A 342 3.95 13.31 5.23
N ARG A 343 3.97 14.60 5.61
CA ARG A 343 3.02 15.15 6.59
C ARG A 343 1.72 15.55 5.92
N LEU A 344 0.60 15.12 6.52
CA LEU A 344 -0.75 15.37 6.04
C LEU A 344 -1.55 16.22 7.04
N LYS A 345 -2.76 16.63 6.66
CA LYS A 345 -3.69 17.36 7.52
C LYS A 345 -4.58 16.43 8.36
N THR A 346 -4.58 15.14 8.08
CA THR A 346 -5.39 14.12 8.74
C THR A 346 -4.50 13.13 9.49
N GLN A 347 -5.12 12.30 10.32
CA GLN A 347 -4.46 11.28 11.13
C GLN A 347 -4.92 9.88 10.70
N GLY A 348 -4.03 8.90 10.83
CA GLY A 348 -4.33 7.51 10.56
C GLY A 348 -5.27 6.88 11.60
N PHE A 349 -6.04 5.91 11.16
CA PHE A 349 -6.82 5.07 12.06
C PHE A 349 -6.02 3.81 12.42
N HIS A 350 -5.81 3.59 13.72
CA HIS A 350 -5.13 2.42 14.24
C HIS A 350 -6.02 1.69 15.25
N PRO A 351 -6.38 0.41 15.01
CA PRO A 351 -7.20 -0.36 15.92
C PRO A 351 -6.64 -0.45 17.34
N GLN A 352 -5.32 -0.50 17.50
CA GLN A 352 -4.62 -0.57 18.79
C GLN A 352 -4.83 0.67 19.67
N LYS A 353 -5.21 1.80 19.08
CA LYS A 353 -5.39 3.09 19.76
C LYS A 353 -6.86 3.49 19.95
N ALA A 354 -7.78 2.77 19.32
CA ALA A 354 -9.20 3.09 19.34
C ALA A 354 -9.92 2.67 20.66
N GLY A 355 -9.23 1.97 21.55
CA GLY A 355 -9.76 1.48 22.84
C GLY A 355 -9.28 2.22 24.09
N ASN A 356 -8.51 3.31 23.89
CA ASN A 356 -8.00 4.15 25.00
C ASN A 356 -8.74 5.47 25.07
#